data_4091a92a76b4492b422c0a80b30b68cc
#
_entry.id   4091a92a76b4492b422c0a80b30b68cc
#
_cell.length_a   1.000
_cell.length_b   1.000
_cell.length_c   1.000
_cell.angle_alpha   90.00
_cell.angle_beta   90.00
_cell.angle_gamma   90.00
#
_symmetry.space_group_name_H-M   'P 1'
#
loop_
_entity.id
_entity.type
_entity.pdbx_description
1 polymer ?
#
loop_
_entity_poly.entity_id
_entity_poly.type
_entity_poly.pdbx_seq_one_letter_code
_entity_poly.pdbx_strand_id
1 'polypeptide(L)'
;MGLPRCVRLLSVTHGLLSAPRRDLGVHGPEEALPVVRIPRALQRRQEQRQSGRRSSPQPVLARPGPLLVSARRPELSQPARLTLGRWERAPLASRGWKHRRARGDHFSIERDQPLAPALRNRASQDTFANLGLEPRVLDALREAAPEVVSPTTVQLSTIPPLLRGRHVLCAAETGSGKTLSYLLPLFQRLLVQPSLHPGRIPAPRGLVLVPSRELAEQVQAVAQPLGSSLGLKVRELGGGHGMNKIQLQLSKQPPAAVLVATPGALWKALKGRLVSLEQLSFLVLDEADTLLDESFLELVDYILEKSHVAESPADLKDAFNPKAQLVLVGATFPEGAGQLLSKVARPNAVTTITSSRLHCIMPHVRQTFMRLKGVEKVTELVQILKQHDKATRAGPSGAVLVFCNSSTTVNWLGYILDDHKIPHLRLQGQMPAAMRAGIFQGFQKGSQDILLCTDIASRGLDSTRVELVVNYDFPFTLQDYIHRAGRVGRVGSRVPGTVISFVTHPWDVSLVQKIELAARRRRSLPGLESSVREPSPQQA
;
A
#
# COMPACT_ATOMS: atom_id res chain seq x y z
N MET A 1 34.89 16.20 -43.67
CA MET A 1 33.95 17.00 -44.48
C MET A 1 32.66 17.04 -43.71
N GLY A 2 32.10 18.08 -43.22
CA GLY A 2 32.35 19.49 -43.17
C GLY A 2 31.48 20.05 -42.06
N LEU A 3 32.05 20.90 -41.29
CA LEU A 3 31.49 21.66 -40.19
C LEU A 3 30.75 22.92 -40.73
N PRO A 4 30.37 23.87 -39.92
CA PRO A 4 29.07 24.25 -39.33
C PRO A 4 28.67 25.68 -39.73
N ARG A 5 27.53 26.20 -39.20
CA ARG A 5 27.27 27.67 -39.17
C ARG A 5 26.39 27.99 -37.98
N CYS A 6 26.96 28.63 -36.99
CA CYS A 6 27.13 30.05 -36.71
C CYS A 6 25.86 30.82 -36.46
N VAL A 7 25.74 31.16 -35.19
CA VAL A 7 24.83 32.13 -34.58
C VAL A 7 25.28 33.54 -34.95
N ARG A 8 24.36 34.43 -35.27
CA ARG A 8 24.59 35.89 -35.28
C ARG A 8 23.74 36.57 -34.22
N LEU A 9 24.44 37.16 -33.28
CA LEU A 9 23.96 38.24 -32.42
C LEU A 9 23.75 39.50 -33.29
N LEU A 10 22.62 40.18 -33.04
CA LEU A 10 22.41 41.56 -33.48
C LEU A 10 22.25 42.43 -32.23
N SER A 11 23.29 43.21 -32.02
CA SER A 11 23.27 44.39 -31.15
C SER A 11 22.61 45.56 -31.91
N VAL A 12 21.68 46.25 -31.28
CA VAL A 12 21.12 47.49 -31.79
C VAL A 12 21.61 48.64 -30.87
N THR A 13 22.44 49.42 -31.43
CA THR A 13 22.97 50.68 -30.91
C THR A 13 21.95 51.81 -31.01
N HIS A 14 21.95 52.65 -29.99
CA HIS A 14 21.25 53.95 -29.94
C HIS A 14 21.71 54.91 -31.03
N GLY A 15 20.79 55.48 -31.73
CA GLY A 15 20.98 56.63 -32.57
C GLY A 15 20.05 57.76 -32.11
N LEU A 16 20.65 58.76 -31.48
CA LEU A 16 20.07 60.10 -31.26
C LEU A 16 20.04 60.86 -32.57
N LEU A 17 18.90 61.37 -32.96
CA LEU A 17 18.83 62.47 -33.94
C LEU A 17 17.90 63.60 -33.40
N SER A 18 18.51 64.74 -33.31
CA SER A 18 18.00 66.05 -32.94
C SER A 18 16.94 66.61 -33.91
N ALA A 19 16.00 67.33 -33.34
CA ALA A 19 14.96 68.11 -34.01
C ALA A 19 15.47 69.44 -34.58
N PRO A 20 14.79 70.03 -35.52
CA PRO A 20 14.66 71.48 -35.58
C PRO A 20 13.25 71.96 -35.26
N ARG A 21 13.19 73.00 -34.44
CA ARG A 21 11.98 73.84 -34.18
C ARG A 21 11.61 74.57 -35.46
N ARG A 22 10.32 74.61 -35.73
CA ARG A 22 9.66 75.76 -36.37
C ARG A 22 8.25 75.94 -35.82
N ASP A 23 8.03 77.13 -35.27
CA ASP A 23 6.69 77.66 -34.90
C ASP A 23 5.85 77.87 -36.16
N LEU A 24 4.57 77.69 -36.03
CA LEU A 24 3.50 78.65 -36.25
C LEU A 24 2.16 77.92 -36.47
N GLY A 25 1.25 78.14 -35.59
CA GLY A 25 -0.13 78.47 -35.68
C GLY A 25 -1.09 77.74 -36.59
N VAL A 26 -2.23 77.56 -36.03
CA VAL A 26 -3.59 77.37 -36.60
C VAL A 26 -4.26 76.04 -36.22
N HIS A 27 -5.37 76.22 -35.58
CA HIS A 27 -6.34 75.21 -35.16
C HIS A 27 -6.67 74.19 -36.29
N GLY A 28 -6.43 72.94 -36.02
CA GLY A 28 -6.91 71.79 -36.78
C GLY A 28 -7.30 70.68 -35.80
N PRO A 29 -8.18 69.74 -36.17
CA PRO A 29 -8.82 68.79 -35.24
C PRO A 29 -7.80 67.90 -34.53
N GLU A 30 -8.09 67.57 -33.29
CA GLU A 30 -7.32 66.67 -32.42
C GLU A 30 -6.92 65.39 -33.18
N GLU A 31 -5.65 65.24 -33.56
CA GLU A 31 -5.10 63.98 -33.97
C GLU A 31 -5.09 63.02 -32.78
N ALA A 32 -5.99 62.04 -32.82
CA ALA A 32 -6.04 60.96 -31.86
C ALA A 32 -4.66 60.26 -31.83
N LEU A 33 -4.00 60.25 -30.69
CA LEU A 33 -2.75 59.54 -30.48
C LEU A 33 -2.88 58.10 -30.95
N PRO A 34 -1.91 57.53 -31.64
CA PRO A 34 -1.98 56.17 -32.12
C PRO A 34 -2.15 55.17 -30.97
N VAL A 35 -3.30 54.53 -30.91
CA VAL A 35 -3.57 53.51 -29.89
C VAL A 35 -2.71 52.31 -30.22
N VAL A 36 -1.61 52.16 -29.46
CA VAL A 36 -0.75 50.96 -29.53
C VAL A 36 -1.51 49.78 -28.91
N ARG A 37 -2.09 48.94 -29.75
CA ARG A 37 -2.69 47.69 -29.29
C ARG A 37 -1.62 46.68 -28.96
N ILE A 38 -1.42 46.44 -27.68
CA ILE A 38 -0.51 45.37 -27.18
C ILE A 38 -1.16 44.01 -27.55
N PRO A 39 -0.45 43.12 -28.29
CA PRO A 39 -0.98 41.83 -28.64
C PRO A 39 -1.39 41.05 -27.40
N ARG A 40 -2.57 40.42 -27.40
CA ARG A 40 -3.08 39.63 -26.27
C ARG A 40 -2.11 38.59 -25.73
N ALA A 41 -1.24 38.07 -26.58
CA ALA A 41 -0.19 37.12 -26.15
C ALA A 41 0.88 37.78 -25.23
N LEU A 42 1.21 39.06 -25.43
CA LEU A 42 2.12 39.82 -24.55
C LEU A 42 1.42 40.24 -23.26
N GLN A 43 0.14 40.61 -23.32
CA GLN A 43 -0.65 40.89 -22.12
C GLN A 43 -0.75 39.64 -21.22
N ARG A 44 -1.08 38.45 -21.77
CA ARG A 44 -1.08 37.20 -21.02
C ARG A 44 0.30 36.84 -20.43
N ARG A 45 1.40 37.11 -21.13
CA ARG A 45 2.76 36.92 -20.59
C ARG A 45 3.07 37.91 -19.47
N GLN A 46 2.58 39.12 -19.55
CA GLN A 46 2.77 40.12 -18.51
C GLN A 46 1.91 39.84 -17.25
N GLU A 47 0.66 39.40 -17.45
CA GLU A 47 -0.23 38.92 -16.39
C GLU A 47 0.33 37.67 -15.71
N GLN A 48 0.89 36.71 -16.48
CA GLN A 48 1.59 35.55 -15.92
C GLN A 48 2.87 35.94 -15.14
N ARG A 49 3.60 36.96 -15.58
CA ARG A 49 4.75 37.50 -14.84
C ARG A 49 4.33 38.28 -13.60
N GLN A 50 3.20 38.99 -13.63
CA GLN A 50 2.67 39.69 -12.46
C GLN A 50 1.99 38.74 -11.47
N SER A 51 1.29 37.72 -11.94
CA SER A 51 0.76 36.65 -11.08
C SER A 51 1.88 35.79 -10.47
N GLY A 52 3.02 35.67 -11.13
CA GLY A 52 4.24 35.04 -10.60
C GLY A 52 4.98 35.90 -9.55
N ARG A 53 4.69 37.19 -9.45
CA ARG A 53 5.25 38.11 -8.44
C ARG A 53 4.39 38.28 -7.19
N ARG A 54 3.22 37.61 -7.10
CA ARG A 54 2.52 37.51 -5.81
C ARG A 54 3.44 36.70 -4.90
N SER A 55 4.04 37.41 -3.95
CA SER A 55 4.84 36.95 -2.81
C SER A 55 5.18 35.46 -2.86
N SER A 56 6.44 35.14 -3.19
CA SER A 56 6.96 33.81 -2.82
C SER A 56 6.53 33.58 -1.37
N PRO A 57 5.85 32.47 -1.05
CA PRO A 57 5.51 32.19 0.34
C PRO A 57 6.80 32.30 1.12
N GLN A 58 6.82 33.16 2.14
CA GLN A 58 7.98 33.27 2.99
C GLN A 58 8.35 31.88 3.48
N PRO A 59 9.62 31.48 3.46
CA PRO A 59 10.02 30.18 3.96
C PRO A 59 9.45 30.04 5.36
N VAL A 60 8.74 28.95 5.61
CA VAL A 60 8.22 28.65 6.95
C VAL A 60 9.43 28.41 7.82
N LEU A 61 9.82 29.39 8.59
CA LEU A 61 10.92 29.29 9.56
C LEU A 61 10.56 28.17 10.54
N ALA A 62 11.45 27.20 10.70
CA ALA A 62 11.30 26.13 11.69
C ALA A 62 11.13 26.78 13.08
N ARG A 63 9.94 26.68 13.67
CA ARG A 63 9.69 27.13 15.03
C ARG A 63 10.28 26.12 16.01
N PRO A 64 10.79 26.55 17.16
CA PRO A 64 11.18 25.62 18.23
C PRO A 64 10.01 24.69 18.58
N GLY A 65 10.27 23.40 18.66
CA GLY A 65 9.25 22.40 18.97
C GLY A 65 9.34 21.14 18.08
N PRO A 66 8.43 20.15 18.28
CA PRO A 66 8.43 18.93 17.48
C PRO A 66 8.19 19.25 16.00
N LEU A 67 9.00 18.64 15.13
CA LEU A 67 8.89 18.78 13.68
C LEU A 67 8.00 17.67 13.11
N LEU A 68 7.17 18.01 12.12
CA LEU A 68 6.49 17.03 11.25
C LEU A 68 7.41 16.66 10.09
N VAL A 69 8.07 17.65 9.49
CA VAL A 69 9.08 17.44 8.44
C VAL A 69 10.36 18.10 8.90
N SER A 70 11.44 17.32 9.01
CA SER A 70 12.78 17.77 9.31
C SER A 70 13.61 17.70 8.04
N ALA A 71 14.10 18.83 7.55
CA ALA A 71 14.88 18.92 6.33
C ALA A 71 16.33 19.33 6.65
N ARG A 72 17.29 18.88 5.81
CA ARG A 72 18.67 19.34 5.86
C ARG A 72 18.77 20.87 5.78
N ARG A 73 17.87 21.49 5.02
CA ARG A 73 17.70 22.93 4.94
C ARG A 73 16.64 23.36 5.95
N PRO A 74 17.03 23.97 7.11
CA PRO A 74 16.11 24.23 8.23
C PRO A 74 14.89 25.07 7.85
N GLU A 75 15.04 25.99 6.88
CA GLU A 75 13.98 26.86 6.38
C GLU A 75 12.84 26.08 5.68
N LEU A 76 13.09 24.84 5.27
CA LEU A 76 12.10 23.96 4.66
C LEU A 76 11.47 22.97 5.65
N SER A 77 11.88 23.00 6.91
CA SER A 77 11.28 22.20 7.98
C SER A 77 9.89 22.71 8.34
N GLN A 78 9.01 21.80 8.75
CA GLN A 78 7.64 22.14 9.15
C GLN A 78 7.37 21.67 10.58
N PRO A 79 6.91 22.57 11.49
CA PRO A 79 6.48 22.18 12.83
C PRO A 79 5.27 21.24 12.82
N ALA A 80 5.21 20.29 13.74
CA ALA A 80 4.15 19.28 13.82
C ALA A 80 2.75 19.88 14.02
N ARG A 81 2.65 21.07 14.64
CA ARG A 81 1.38 21.76 14.85
C ARG A 81 0.92 22.60 13.64
N LEU A 82 1.78 22.81 12.65
CA LEU A 82 1.46 23.58 11.45
C LEU A 82 0.99 22.65 10.34
N THR A 83 -0.28 22.76 9.95
CA THR A 83 -0.84 22.08 8.76
C THR A 83 -1.06 23.11 7.66
N LEU A 84 -0.58 22.83 6.45
CA LEU A 84 -0.77 23.71 5.30
C LEU A 84 -2.21 23.65 4.80
N GLY A 85 -2.78 24.83 4.49
CA GLY A 85 -4.11 24.95 3.92
C GLY A 85 -4.23 24.36 2.50
N ARG A 86 -5.46 24.22 2.02
CA ARG A 86 -5.75 23.67 0.67
C ARG A 86 -5.14 24.53 -0.45
N TRP A 87 -5.08 25.84 -0.24
CA TRP A 87 -4.68 26.82 -1.25
C TRP A 87 -3.22 27.26 -1.12
N GLU A 88 -2.55 26.90 -0.03
CA GLU A 88 -1.16 27.24 0.19
C GLU A 88 -0.22 26.33 -0.62
N ARG A 89 0.74 26.94 -1.31
CA ARG A 89 1.85 26.22 -1.94
C ARG A 89 2.92 25.95 -0.89
N ALA A 90 3.10 24.69 -0.55
CA ALA A 90 4.14 24.29 0.39
C ALA A 90 5.53 24.55 -0.19
N PRO A 91 6.46 25.18 0.55
CA PRO A 91 7.88 25.14 0.21
C PRO A 91 8.42 23.73 0.49
N LEU A 92 8.53 22.89 -0.55
CA LEU A 92 8.94 21.50 -0.38
C LEU A 92 10.43 21.36 -0.11
N ALA A 93 10.83 20.48 0.80
CA ALA A 93 12.21 20.10 1.07
C ALA A 93 12.84 19.45 -0.17
N SER A 94 12.04 18.69 -0.92
CA SER A 94 12.44 18.09 -2.20
C SER A 94 12.48 19.08 -3.38
N ARG A 95 12.23 20.38 -3.13
CA ARG A 95 12.32 21.41 -4.17
C ARG A 95 13.75 21.49 -4.72
N GLY A 96 13.87 21.43 -6.05
CA GLY A 96 15.17 21.50 -6.73
C GLY A 96 15.89 20.14 -6.85
N TRP A 97 15.34 19.04 -6.29
CA TRP A 97 15.97 17.71 -6.35
C TRP A 97 16.11 17.14 -7.77
N LYS A 98 15.43 17.68 -8.76
CA LYS A 98 15.65 17.35 -10.18
C LYS A 98 17.02 17.81 -10.68
N HIS A 99 17.61 18.82 -10.04
CA HIS A 99 18.96 19.32 -10.38
C HIS A 99 20.07 18.48 -9.74
N ARG A 100 21.21 18.38 -10.44
CA ARG A 100 22.38 17.64 -9.95
C ARG A 100 22.98 18.24 -8.66
N ARG A 101 22.80 19.54 -8.41
CA ARG A 101 23.28 20.25 -7.21
C ARG A 101 22.57 19.84 -5.91
N ALA A 102 21.39 19.20 -6.00
CA ALA A 102 20.65 18.75 -4.83
C ALA A 102 21.12 17.37 -4.28
N ARG A 103 22.16 16.81 -4.84
CA ARG A 103 22.75 15.55 -4.37
C ARG A 103 23.27 15.71 -2.94
N GLY A 104 23.04 14.70 -2.11
CA GLY A 104 23.34 14.73 -0.68
C GLY A 104 22.30 15.45 0.17
N ASP A 105 21.23 16.01 -0.45
CA ASP A 105 20.11 16.57 0.29
C ASP A 105 19.20 15.47 0.84
N HIS A 106 18.56 15.71 1.97
CA HIS A 106 17.66 14.76 2.61
C HIS A 106 16.59 15.48 3.44
N PHE A 107 15.49 14.80 3.69
CA PHE A 107 14.50 15.18 4.68
C PHE A 107 13.84 13.94 5.29
N SER A 108 13.28 14.11 6.48
CA SER A 108 12.52 13.09 7.20
C SER A 108 11.12 13.58 7.49
N ILE A 109 10.12 12.72 7.31
CA ILE A 109 8.81 12.87 7.92
C ILE A 109 8.90 12.20 9.28
N GLU A 110 8.78 13.00 10.34
CA GLU A 110 8.97 12.55 11.71
C GLU A 110 7.71 11.89 12.26
N ARG A 111 7.86 11.06 13.27
CA ARG A 111 6.73 10.44 13.96
C ARG A 111 5.92 11.49 14.70
N ASP A 112 4.62 11.53 14.44
CA ASP A 112 3.65 12.37 15.14
C ASP A 112 2.88 11.59 16.21
N GLN A 113 2.96 10.26 16.18
CA GLN A 113 2.24 9.33 17.06
C GLN A 113 3.16 8.19 17.51
N PRO A 114 3.13 7.82 18.80
CA PRO A 114 3.99 6.76 19.33
C PRO A 114 3.53 5.35 18.96
N LEU A 115 2.23 5.16 18.66
CA LEU A 115 1.62 3.85 18.40
C LEU A 115 0.85 3.82 17.09
N ALA A 116 0.71 2.63 16.50
CA ALA A 116 -0.17 2.41 15.37
C ALA A 116 -1.61 2.87 15.68
N PRO A 117 -2.27 3.59 14.74
CA PRO A 117 -3.61 4.13 14.97
C PRO A 117 -4.66 3.11 15.38
N ALA A 118 -4.52 1.87 14.89
CA ALA A 118 -5.42 0.76 15.21
C ALA A 118 -5.46 0.41 16.71
N LEU A 119 -4.41 0.76 17.49
CA LEU A 119 -4.33 0.48 18.93
C LEU A 119 -4.79 1.66 19.81
N ARG A 120 -5.11 2.82 19.23
CA ARG A 120 -5.46 4.02 20.01
C ARG A 120 -6.79 3.94 20.75
N ASN A 121 -7.70 3.07 20.32
CA ASN A 121 -9.03 2.93 20.94
C ASN A 121 -9.02 2.09 22.23
N ARG A 122 -7.87 1.91 22.90
CA ARG A 122 -7.79 1.24 24.20
C ARG A 122 -8.65 1.87 25.31
N ALA A 123 -9.19 3.07 25.07
CA ALA A 123 -10.12 3.74 25.99
C ALA A 123 -11.58 3.35 25.74
N SER A 124 -11.93 2.67 24.64
CA SER A 124 -13.29 2.17 24.42
C SER A 124 -13.47 0.83 25.13
N GLN A 125 -14.64 0.65 25.74
CA GLN A 125 -15.07 -0.61 26.37
C GLN A 125 -15.40 -1.70 25.33
N ASP A 126 -14.98 -1.52 24.08
CA ASP A 126 -15.28 -2.43 22.98
C ASP A 126 -14.44 -3.71 23.10
N THR A 127 -15.12 -4.81 23.30
CA THR A 127 -14.54 -6.15 23.34
C THR A 127 -15.05 -6.97 22.16
N PHE A 128 -14.34 -8.05 21.80
CA PHE A 128 -14.82 -8.99 20.79
C PHE A 128 -16.19 -9.59 21.13
N ALA A 129 -16.52 -9.73 22.42
CA ALA A 129 -17.82 -10.22 22.89
C ALA A 129 -18.98 -9.31 22.44
N ASN A 130 -18.74 -7.99 22.36
CA ASN A 130 -19.75 -7.01 21.96
C ASN A 130 -20.01 -7.00 20.43
N LEU A 131 -19.22 -7.74 19.64
CA LEU A 131 -19.34 -7.79 18.17
C LEU A 131 -20.37 -8.80 17.67
N GLY A 132 -20.97 -9.62 18.55
CA GLY A 132 -21.92 -10.67 18.19
C GLY A 132 -21.27 -11.99 17.79
N LEU A 133 -20.00 -12.18 18.17
CA LEU A 133 -19.31 -13.47 18.00
C LEU A 133 -19.79 -14.49 19.03
N GLU A 134 -19.97 -15.75 18.59
CA GLU A 134 -20.34 -16.85 19.45
C GLU A 134 -19.25 -17.18 20.48
N PRO A 135 -19.63 -17.64 21.71
CA PRO A 135 -18.67 -17.98 22.77
C PRO A 135 -17.55 -18.93 22.29
N ARG A 136 -17.89 -19.96 21.49
CA ARG A 136 -16.93 -20.91 20.95
C ARG A 136 -15.86 -20.25 20.08
N VAL A 137 -16.23 -19.23 19.27
CA VAL A 137 -15.30 -18.48 18.41
C VAL A 137 -14.42 -17.57 19.27
N LEU A 138 -14.98 -16.98 20.33
CA LEU A 138 -14.22 -16.16 21.27
C LEU A 138 -13.19 -16.99 22.05
N ASP A 139 -13.56 -18.19 22.47
CA ASP A 139 -12.65 -19.12 23.17
C ASP A 139 -11.53 -19.58 22.23
N ALA A 140 -11.87 -19.93 20.99
CA ALA A 140 -10.87 -20.24 19.97
C ALA A 140 -9.91 -19.08 19.68
N LEU A 141 -10.39 -17.83 19.69
CA LEU A 141 -9.54 -16.64 19.55
C LEU A 141 -8.59 -16.49 20.75
N ARG A 142 -9.08 -16.66 21.98
CA ARG A 142 -8.26 -16.58 23.20
C ARG A 142 -7.16 -17.65 23.24
N GLU A 143 -7.49 -18.85 22.77
CA GLU A 143 -6.53 -19.96 22.69
C GLU A 143 -5.48 -19.74 21.59
N ALA A 144 -5.92 -19.35 20.39
CA ALA A 144 -5.07 -19.21 19.22
C ALA A 144 -4.21 -17.94 19.20
N ALA A 145 -4.68 -16.85 19.83
CA ALA A 145 -4.04 -15.54 19.82
C ALA A 145 -4.27 -14.79 21.16
N PRO A 146 -3.67 -15.26 22.27
CA PRO A 146 -3.89 -14.69 23.61
C PRO A 146 -3.45 -13.22 23.72
N GLU A 147 -2.56 -12.76 22.85
CA GLU A 147 -2.10 -11.37 22.78
C GLU A 147 -3.16 -10.42 22.17
N VAL A 148 -4.18 -10.95 21.47
CA VAL A 148 -5.25 -10.17 20.84
C VAL A 148 -6.39 -9.95 21.82
N VAL A 149 -6.24 -8.98 22.72
CA VAL A 149 -7.18 -8.73 23.81
C VAL A 149 -8.38 -7.86 23.37
N SER A 150 -8.16 -6.90 22.49
CA SER A 150 -9.20 -5.95 22.06
C SER A 150 -9.25 -5.81 20.55
N PRO A 151 -10.45 -5.60 19.97
CA PRO A 151 -10.59 -5.43 18.52
C PRO A 151 -9.98 -4.11 18.03
N THR A 152 -9.44 -4.13 16.81
CA THR A 152 -9.02 -2.93 16.10
C THR A 152 -10.22 -2.18 15.52
N THR A 153 -10.04 -0.91 15.14
CA THR A 153 -11.09 -0.11 14.49
C THR A 153 -11.65 -0.80 13.24
N VAL A 154 -10.79 -1.46 12.47
CA VAL A 154 -11.20 -2.21 11.27
C VAL A 154 -12.05 -3.42 11.62
N GLN A 155 -11.68 -4.15 12.66
CA GLN A 155 -12.44 -5.31 13.16
C GLN A 155 -13.81 -4.89 13.70
N LEU A 156 -13.87 -3.79 14.47
CA LEU A 156 -15.13 -3.21 14.97
C LEU A 156 -16.10 -2.86 13.84
N SER A 157 -15.58 -2.35 12.73
CA SER A 157 -16.41 -1.95 11.59
C SER A 157 -16.78 -3.11 10.68
N THR A 158 -15.90 -4.13 10.53
CA THR A 158 -16.03 -5.19 9.52
C THR A 158 -16.79 -6.42 10.04
N ILE A 159 -16.57 -6.83 11.28
CA ILE A 159 -17.18 -8.06 11.84
C ILE A 159 -18.72 -7.98 11.89
N PRO A 160 -19.35 -6.92 12.42
CA PRO A 160 -20.81 -6.91 12.55
C PRO A 160 -21.57 -6.97 11.22
N PRO A 161 -21.21 -6.25 10.13
CA PRO A 161 -21.89 -6.41 8.84
C PRO A 161 -21.71 -7.82 8.25
N LEU A 162 -20.53 -8.45 8.41
CA LEU A 162 -20.31 -9.81 7.96
C LEU A 162 -21.20 -10.82 8.69
N LEU A 163 -21.36 -10.68 10.00
CA LEU A 163 -22.26 -11.54 10.79
C LEU A 163 -23.74 -11.37 10.39
N ARG A 164 -24.12 -10.18 9.89
CA ARG A 164 -25.46 -9.94 9.34
C ARG A 164 -25.65 -10.47 7.90
N GLY A 165 -24.64 -11.12 7.32
CA GLY A 165 -24.70 -11.69 5.98
C GLY A 165 -24.49 -10.67 4.86
N ARG A 166 -23.98 -9.47 5.11
CA ARG A 166 -23.68 -8.49 4.05
C ARG A 166 -22.35 -8.79 3.40
N HIS A 167 -22.26 -8.58 2.11
CA HIS A 167 -20.96 -8.52 1.45
C HIS A 167 -20.19 -7.31 1.97
N VAL A 168 -18.88 -7.43 2.04
CA VAL A 168 -18.04 -6.33 2.55
C VAL A 168 -16.90 -6.01 1.61
N LEU A 169 -16.73 -4.72 1.31
CA LEU A 169 -15.54 -4.14 0.73
C LEU A 169 -14.79 -3.40 1.84
N CYS A 170 -13.65 -3.92 2.27
CA CYS A 170 -12.87 -3.33 3.36
C CYS A 170 -11.55 -2.76 2.85
N ALA A 171 -11.46 -1.42 2.80
CA ALA A 171 -10.25 -0.68 2.48
C ALA A 171 -9.61 -0.15 3.77
N ALA A 172 -8.48 -0.72 4.14
CA ALA A 172 -7.77 -0.32 5.36
C ALA A 172 -6.26 -0.53 5.22
N GLU A 173 -5.50 0.22 6.01
CA GLU A 173 -4.04 0.20 6.00
C GLU A 173 -3.48 -1.21 6.25
N THR A 174 -2.29 -1.48 5.71
CA THR A 174 -1.57 -2.72 6.02
C THR A 174 -1.28 -2.80 7.53
N GLY A 175 -1.42 -3.99 8.10
CA GLY A 175 -1.20 -4.18 9.54
C GLY A 175 -2.32 -3.67 10.45
N SER A 176 -3.50 -3.32 9.94
CA SER A 176 -4.66 -2.88 10.74
C SER A 176 -5.50 -4.02 11.34
N GLY A 177 -5.11 -5.28 11.18
CA GLY A 177 -5.82 -6.45 11.70
C GLY A 177 -6.91 -7.00 10.79
N LYS A 178 -6.84 -6.77 9.47
CA LYS A 178 -7.80 -7.22 8.46
C LYS A 178 -8.05 -8.73 8.47
N THR A 179 -7.00 -9.54 8.65
CA THR A 179 -7.08 -11.00 8.60
C THR A 179 -8.08 -11.58 9.60
N LEU A 180 -8.02 -11.17 10.86
CA LEU A 180 -9.00 -11.60 11.87
C LEU A 180 -10.39 -11.04 11.62
N SER A 181 -10.51 -9.87 10.96
CA SER A 181 -11.82 -9.27 10.69
C SER A 181 -12.69 -10.10 9.76
N TYR A 182 -12.10 -10.93 8.89
CA TYR A 182 -12.85 -11.86 8.05
C TYR A 182 -12.79 -13.32 8.53
N LEU A 183 -11.71 -13.77 9.19
CA LEU A 183 -11.60 -15.15 9.65
C LEU A 183 -12.62 -15.48 10.76
N LEU A 184 -12.83 -14.58 11.72
CA LEU A 184 -13.77 -14.82 12.81
C LEU A 184 -15.21 -14.99 12.31
N PRO A 185 -15.79 -14.11 11.48
CA PRO A 185 -17.10 -14.32 10.86
C PRO A 185 -17.15 -15.55 9.94
N LEU A 186 -16.08 -15.85 9.19
CA LEU A 186 -15.98 -17.05 8.35
C LEU A 186 -16.15 -18.31 9.21
N PHE A 187 -15.39 -18.45 10.29
CA PHE A 187 -15.49 -19.61 11.16
C PHE A 187 -16.86 -19.71 11.82
N GLN A 188 -17.41 -18.61 12.33
CA GLN A 188 -18.75 -18.61 12.92
C GLN A 188 -19.81 -19.08 11.93
N ARG A 189 -19.75 -18.61 10.68
CA ARG A 189 -20.68 -19.06 9.64
C ARG A 189 -20.56 -20.55 9.37
N LEU A 190 -19.33 -21.09 9.32
CA LEU A 190 -19.12 -22.53 9.09
C LEU A 190 -19.58 -23.42 10.24
N LEU A 191 -19.65 -22.89 11.48
CA LEU A 191 -20.19 -23.61 12.63
C LEU A 191 -21.70 -23.74 12.56
N VAL A 192 -22.40 -22.70 12.08
CA VAL A 192 -23.87 -22.67 11.98
C VAL A 192 -24.38 -23.49 10.79
N GLN A 193 -23.65 -23.53 9.71
CA GLN A 193 -24.05 -24.28 8.51
C GLN A 193 -23.62 -25.75 8.60
N PRO A 194 -24.54 -26.69 8.48
CA PRO A 194 -24.20 -28.10 8.46
C PRO A 194 -23.33 -28.43 7.23
N SER A 195 -22.39 -29.36 7.40
CA SER A 195 -21.67 -29.93 6.26
C SER A 195 -22.66 -30.79 5.47
N LEU A 196 -22.93 -30.44 4.22
CA LEU A 196 -23.64 -31.33 3.30
C LEU A 196 -22.78 -32.57 3.09
N HIS A 197 -23.42 -33.73 2.77
CA HIS A 197 -22.72 -35.00 2.66
C HIS A 197 -21.42 -34.92 1.85
N PRO A 198 -20.33 -35.56 2.32
CA PRO A 198 -19.07 -35.56 1.60
C PRO A 198 -19.23 -36.18 0.23
N GLY A 199 -19.16 -35.36 -0.82
CA GLY A 199 -19.09 -35.82 -2.20
C GLY A 199 -17.74 -36.51 -2.47
N ARG A 200 -17.63 -37.15 -3.64
CA ARG A 200 -16.37 -37.77 -4.09
C ARG A 200 -15.24 -36.77 -4.28
N ILE A 201 -15.58 -35.50 -4.54
CA ILE A 201 -14.63 -34.39 -4.77
C ILE A 201 -14.62 -33.48 -3.53
N PRO A 202 -13.44 -33.12 -3.00
CA PRO A 202 -13.34 -32.16 -1.90
C PRO A 202 -14.02 -30.84 -2.25
N ALA A 203 -14.92 -30.38 -1.37
CA ALA A 203 -15.68 -29.15 -1.53
C ALA A 203 -15.56 -28.28 -0.25
N PRO A 204 -14.60 -27.35 -0.22
CA PRO A 204 -14.43 -26.44 0.92
C PRO A 204 -15.65 -25.51 1.03
N ARG A 205 -16.04 -25.20 2.27
CA ARG A 205 -17.14 -24.26 2.56
C ARG A 205 -16.66 -22.83 2.72
N GLY A 206 -15.37 -22.63 3.05
CA GLY A 206 -14.70 -21.34 3.10
C GLY A 206 -13.52 -21.30 2.12
N LEU A 207 -13.36 -20.19 1.40
CA LEU A 207 -12.25 -19.96 0.50
C LEU A 207 -11.65 -18.57 0.77
N VAL A 208 -10.32 -18.53 0.94
CA VAL A 208 -9.55 -17.28 1.01
C VAL A 208 -8.58 -17.27 -0.16
N LEU A 209 -8.78 -16.35 -1.11
CA LEU A 209 -7.86 -16.10 -2.23
C LEU A 209 -6.84 -15.04 -1.85
N VAL A 210 -5.58 -15.33 -2.16
CA VAL A 210 -4.44 -14.44 -1.90
C VAL A 210 -3.50 -14.44 -3.10
N PRO A 211 -2.82 -13.31 -3.41
CA PRO A 211 -2.00 -13.20 -4.62
C PRO A 211 -0.71 -14.02 -4.60
N SER A 212 -0.20 -14.38 -3.43
CA SER A 212 1.07 -15.09 -3.29
C SER A 212 0.95 -16.30 -2.37
N ARG A 213 1.87 -17.26 -2.58
CA ARG A 213 1.97 -18.43 -1.73
C ARG A 213 2.39 -18.07 -0.30
N GLU A 214 3.32 -17.15 -0.19
CA GLU A 214 3.84 -16.69 1.09
C GLU A 214 2.73 -16.11 1.97
N LEU A 215 1.80 -15.35 1.37
CA LEU A 215 0.60 -14.87 2.06
C LEU A 215 -0.37 -16.01 2.38
N ALA A 216 -0.50 -17.01 1.51
CA ALA A 216 -1.33 -18.18 1.79
C ALA A 216 -0.83 -18.94 3.03
N GLU A 217 0.47 -19.16 3.13
CA GLU A 217 1.12 -19.78 4.30
C GLU A 217 0.86 -18.96 5.59
N GLN A 218 0.90 -17.63 5.51
CA GLN A 218 0.63 -16.75 6.67
C GLN A 218 -0.84 -16.78 7.10
N VAL A 219 -1.76 -16.63 6.14
CA VAL A 219 -3.20 -16.71 6.45
C VAL A 219 -3.53 -18.08 7.02
N GLN A 220 -2.94 -19.16 6.50
CA GLN A 220 -3.10 -20.49 7.05
C GLN A 220 -2.54 -20.57 8.48
N ALA A 221 -1.37 -20.00 8.75
CA ALA A 221 -0.75 -20.01 10.08
C ALA A 221 -1.63 -19.34 11.15
N VAL A 222 -2.38 -18.29 10.78
CA VAL A 222 -3.36 -17.64 11.65
C VAL A 222 -4.68 -18.44 11.72
N ALA A 223 -5.16 -18.97 10.59
CA ALA A 223 -6.44 -19.65 10.51
C ALA A 223 -6.41 -21.08 11.09
N GLN A 224 -5.27 -21.80 11.00
CA GLN A 224 -5.15 -23.19 11.40
C GLN A 224 -5.37 -23.39 12.93
N PRO A 225 -4.78 -22.60 13.85
CA PRO A 225 -5.06 -22.73 15.28
C PRO A 225 -6.54 -22.48 15.60
N LEU A 226 -7.12 -21.39 15.04
CA LEU A 226 -8.55 -21.08 15.20
C LEU A 226 -9.44 -22.22 14.69
N GLY A 227 -9.16 -22.71 13.49
CA GLY A 227 -9.90 -23.82 12.91
C GLY A 227 -9.78 -25.12 13.73
N SER A 228 -8.59 -25.43 14.25
CA SER A 228 -8.34 -26.63 15.05
C SER A 228 -9.14 -26.62 16.36
N SER A 229 -9.18 -25.48 17.07
CA SER A 229 -9.99 -25.32 18.29
C SER A 229 -11.50 -25.46 18.00
N LEU A 230 -11.94 -25.12 16.78
CA LEU A 230 -13.33 -25.24 16.34
C LEU A 230 -13.68 -26.58 15.65
N GLY A 231 -12.71 -27.50 15.51
CA GLY A 231 -12.88 -28.76 14.78
C GLY A 231 -12.96 -28.58 13.25
N LEU A 232 -12.55 -27.44 12.70
CA LEU A 232 -12.58 -27.12 11.29
C LEU A 232 -11.18 -27.19 10.66
N LYS A 233 -11.01 -28.02 9.63
CA LYS A 233 -9.69 -28.19 8.98
C LYS A 233 -9.43 -27.06 7.99
N VAL A 234 -8.29 -26.39 8.17
CA VAL A 234 -7.77 -25.37 7.24
C VAL A 234 -6.64 -25.99 6.41
N ARG A 235 -6.61 -25.71 5.11
CA ARG A 235 -5.53 -26.13 4.23
C ARG A 235 -5.10 -25.00 3.30
N GLU A 236 -3.86 -25.05 2.88
CA GLU A 236 -3.29 -24.13 1.91
C GLU A 236 -3.13 -24.85 0.55
N LEU A 237 -3.35 -24.09 -0.52
CA LEU A 237 -3.09 -24.48 -1.90
C LEU A 237 -2.27 -23.39 -2.60
N GLY A 238 -0.95 -23.43 -2.38
CA GLY A 238 -0.02 -22.46 -2.95
C GLY A 238 0.39 -22.78 -4.39
N GLY A 239 0.81 -21.75 -5.12
CA GLY A 239 1.34 -21.88 -6.49
C GLY A 239 2.69 -22.63 -6.56
N GLY A 240 3.10 -22.96 -7.78
CA GLY A 240 4.40 -23.59 -8.05
C GLY A 240 4.43 -25.12 -7.89
N HIS A 241 3.29 -25.75 -7.66
CA HIS A 241 3.15 -27.20 -7.58
C HIS A 241 2.60 -27.82 -8.86
N GLY A 242 3.12 -29.00 -9.22
CA GLY A 242 2.52 -29.84 -10.25
C GLY A 242 1.18 -30.45 -9.79
N MET A 243 0.37 -30.92 -10.75
CA MET A 243 -0.97 -31.49 -10.51
C MET A 243 -0.97 -32.61 -9.46
N ASN A 244 0.03 -33.50 -9.48
CA ASN A 244 0.14 -34.62 -8.52
C ASN A 244 0.25 -34.14 -7.07
N LYS A 245 0.98 -33.06 -6.83
CA LYS A 245 1.13 -32.50 -5.48
C LYS A 245 -0.14 -31.77 -5.03
N ILE A 246 -0.82 -31.07 -5.94
CA ILE A 246 -2.14 -30.49 -5.70
C ILE A 246 -3.13 -31.58 -5.30
N GLN A 247 -3.19 -32.66 -6.06
CA GLN A 247 -4.05 -33.82 -5.77
C GLN A 247 -3.73 -34.41 -4.40
N LEU A 248 -2.46 -34.64 -4.09
CA LEU A 248 -2.04 -35.18 -2.78
C LEU A 248 -2.43 -34.24 -1.62
N GLN A 249 -2.34 -32.93 -1.80
CA GLN A 249 -2.76 -31.97 -0.76
C GLN A 249 -4.27 -32.00 -0.52
N LEU A 250 -5.07 -32.10 -1.60
CA LEU A 250 -6.53 -32.07 -1.52
C LEU A 250 -7.13 -33.41 -1.07
N SER A 251 -6.48 -34.54 -1.35
CA SER A 251 -6.96 -35.89 -0.96
C SER A 251 -6.74 -36.26 0.51
N LYS A 252 -5.98 -35.46 1.26
CA LYS A 252 -5.73 -35.73 2.69
C LYS A 252 -7.03 -35.68 3.51
N GLN A 253 -7.23 -36.65 4.40
CA GLN A 253 -8.36 -36.70 5.31
C GLN A 253 -8.02 -36.05 6.67
N PRO A 254 -8.98 -35.41 7.38
CA PRO A 254 -10.30 -35.02 6.89
C PRO A 254 -10.21 -33.91 5.83
N PRO A 255 -11.25 -33.73 4.97
CA PRO A 255 -11.28 -32.73 3.93
C PRO A 255 -11.20 -31.30 4.53
N ALA A 256 -10.70 -30.36 3.75
CA ALA A 256 -10.61 -28.97 4.20
C ALA A 256 -11.99 -28.33 4.29
N ALA A 257 -12.31 -27.77 5.45
CA ALA A 257 -13.47 -26.89 5.63
C ALA A 257 -13.18 -25.51 5.06
N VAL A 258 -11.93 -25.03 5.23
CA VAL A 258 -11.42 -23.77 4.69
C VAL A 258 -10.20 -24.04 3.83
N LEU A 259 -10.20 -23.47 2.62
CA LEU A 259 -9.08 -23.49 1.70
C LEU A 259 -8.50 -22.09 1.57
N VAL A 260 -7.20 -21.95 1.78
CA VAL A 260 -6.45 -20.72 1.49
C VAL A 260 -5.66 -20.99 0.21
N ALA A 261 -5.90 -20.23 -0.86
CA ALA A 261 -5.36 -20.56 -2.17
C ALA A 261 -4.86 -19.34 -2.96
N THR A 262 -3.88 -19.59 -3.84
CA THR A 262 -3.55 -18.63 -4.90
C THR A 262 -4.43 -18.88 -6.14
N PRO A 263 -4.79 -17.82 -6.93
CA PRO A 263 -5.66 -17.98 -8.09
C PRO A 263 -5.20 -19.05 -9.07
N GLY A 264 -3.90 -19.04 -9.42
CA GLY A 264 -3.36 -20.01 -10.38
C GLY A 264 -3.36 -21.47 -9.88
N ALA A 265 -3.16 -21.72 -8.58
CA ALA A 265 -3.22 -23.05 -8.01
C ALA A 265 -4.67 -23.56 -7.93
N LEU A 266 -5.60 -22.72 -7.51
CA LEU A 266 -7.02 -23.04 -7.45
C LEU A 266 -7.60 -23.28 -8.85
N TRP A 267 -7.26 -22.45 -9.83
CA TRP A 267 -7.67 -22.63 -11.22
C TRP A 267 -7.25 -24.00 -11.78
N LYS A 268 -5.98 -24.42 -11.53
CA LYS A 268 -5.51 -25.76 -11.91
C LYS A 268 -6.32 -26.87 -11.25
N ALA A 269 -6.61 -26.73 -9.95
CA ALA A 269 -7.39 -27.71 -9.20
C ALA A 269 -8.84 -27.81 -9.72
N LEU A 270 -9.49 -26.69 -10.05
CA LEU A 270 -10.82 -26.64 -10.63
C LEU A 270 -10.87 -27.26 -12.03
N LYS A 271 -9.93 -26.89 -12.91
CA LYS A 271 -9.80 -27.48 -14.27
C LYS A 271 -9.54 -28.99 -14.22
N GLY A 272 -8.74 -29.44 -13.25
CA GLY A 272 -8.46 -30.87 -13.02
C GLY A 272 -9.58 -31.63 -12.29
N ARG A 273 -10.69 -30.98 -11.93
CA ARG A 273 -11.80 -31.56 -11.14
C ARG A 273 -11.32 -32.16 -9.81
N LEU A 274 -10.27 -31.59 -9.21
CA LEU A 274 -9.71 -31.99 -7.92
C LEU A 274 -10.40 -31.32 -6.74
N VAL A 275 -11.14 -30.24 -6.98
CA VAL A 275 -11.92 -29.49 -6.00
C VAL A 275 -13.19 -28.94 -6.65
N SER A 276 -14.29 -28.87 -5.90
CA SER A 276 -15.55 -28.20 -6.27
C SER A 276 -15.84 -27.03 -5.34
N LEU A 277 -16.44 -25.96 -5.85
CA LEU A 277 -16.88 -24.79 -5.07
C LEU A 277 -18.39 -24.78 -4.81
N GLU A 278 -19.12 -25.87 -5.12
CA GLU A 278 -20.59 -25.96 -4.97
C GLU A 278 -21.06 -25.79 -3.52
N GLN A 279 -20.24 -26.14 -2.54
CA GLN A 279 -20.58 -25.98 -1.11
C GLN A 279 -20.04 -24.67 -0.50
N LEU A 280 -19.49 -23.78 -1.34
CA LEU A 280 -18.86 -22.55 -0.85
C LEU A 280 -19.92 -21.63 -0.23
N SER A 281 -19.70 -21.24 1.02
CA SER A 281 -20.57 -20.33 1.75
C SER A 281 -19.91 -19.00 2.12
N PHE A 282 -18.57 -18.95 2.02
CA PHE A 282 -17.80 -17.75 2.33
C PHE A 282 -16.57 -17.63 1.44
N LEU A 283 -16.43 -16.51 0.74
CA LEU A 283 -15.33 -16.20 -0.17
C LEU A 283 -14.65 -14.89 0.23
N VAL A 284 -13.34 -14.94 0.43
CA VAL A 284 -12.51 -13.78 0.73
C VAL A 284 -11.49 -13.58 -0.39
N LEU A 285 -11.37 -12.34 -0.84
CA LEU A 285 -10.27 -11.86 -1.69
C LEU A 285 -9.40 -10.95 -0.83
N ASP A 286 -8.26 -11.45 -0.33
CA ASP A 286 -7.32 -10.66 0.48
C ASP A 286 -6.19 -10.12 -0.40
N GLU A 287 -5.69 -8.91 -0.11
CA GLU A 287 -4.92 -8.08 -1.03
C GLU A 287 -5.63 -7.94 -2.39
N ALA A 288 -6.94 -7.62 -2.35
CA ALA A 288 -7.81 -7.55 -3.52
C ALA A 288 -7.32 -6.54 -4.57
N ASP A 289 -6.61 -5.50 -4.17
CA ASP A 289 -5.92 -4.56 -5.05
C ASP A 289 -4.88 -5.25 -5.97
N THR A 290 -4.21 -6.27 -5.47
CA THR A 290 -3.29 -7.10 -6.27
C THR A 290 -4.04 -8.16 -7.08
N LEU A 291 -5.07 -8.78 -6.50
CA LEU A 291 -5.86 -9.83 -7.17
C LEU A 291 -6.68 -9.29 -8.35
N LEU A 292 -7.03 -8.02 -8.33
CA LEU A 292 -7.78 -7.33 -9.39
C LEU A 292 -6.88 -6.63 -10.43
N ASP A 293 -5.56 -6.83 -10.34
CA ASP A 293 -4.62 -6.39 -11.37
C ASP A 293 -4.73 -7.29 -12.62
N GLU A 294 -4.39 -6.76 -13.79
CA GLU A 294 -4.49 -7.43 -15.09
C GLU A 294 -3.90 -8.85 -15.09
N SER A 295 -2.84 -9.08 -14.29
CA SER A 295 -2.17 -10.38 -14.19
C SER A 295 -3.00 -11.50 -13.57
N PHE A 296 -4.01 -11.19 -12.75
CA PHE A 296 -4.85 -12.16 -12.03
C PHE A 296 -6.32 -12.08 -12.40
N LEU A 297 -6.76 -11.00 -13.05
CA LEU A 297 -8.17 -10.69 -13.26
C LEU A 297 -8.94 -11.83 -13.93
N GLU A 298 -8.42 -12.43 -15.01
CA GLU A 298 -9.07 -13.54 -15.71
C GLU A 298 -9.25 -14.78 -14.81
N LEU A 299 -8.26 -15.06 -13.95
CA LEU A 299 -8.32 -16.19 -13.03
C LEU A 299 -9.33 -15.94 -11.91
N VAL A 300 -9.40 -14.72 -11.42
CA VAL A 300 -10.34 -14.31 -10.38
C VAL A 300 -11.77 -14.32 -10.92
N ASP A 301 -12.01 -13.78 -12.11
CA ASP A 301 -13.32 -13.81 -12.77
C ASP A 301 -13.81 -15.27 -12.95
N TYR A 302 -12.95 -16.16 -13.45
CA TYR A 302 -13.29 -17.58 -13.57
C TYR A 302 -13.65 -18.23 -12.22
N ILE A 303 -12.92 -17.91 -11.16
CA ILE A 303 -13.20 -18.44 -9.80
C ILE A 303 -14.51 -17.89 -9.26
N LEU A 304 -14.79 -16.60 -9.46
CA LEU A 304 -16.04 -15.97 -9.06
C LEU A 304 -17.27 -16.58 -9.75
N GLU A 305 -17.18 -16.86 -11.05
CA GLU A 305 -18.24 -17.56 -11.81
C GLU A 305 -18.57 -18.94 -11.22
N LYS A 306 -17.54 -19.66 -10.71
CA LYS A 306 -17.70 -20.99 -10.10
C LYS A 306 -18.12 -20.94 -8.62
N SER A 307 -18.09 -19.77 -8.01
CA SER A 307 -18.27 -19.62 -6.56
C SER A 307 -19.72 -19.37 -6.13
N HIS A 308 -20.68 -19.25 -7.05
CA HIS A 308 -22.09 -18.99 -6.77
C HIS A 308 -22.30 -17.93 -5.69
N VAL A 309 -21.80 -16.70 -5.91
CA VAL A 309 -21.93 -15.62 -4.96
C VAL A 309 -23.40 -15.23 -4.76
N ALA A 310 -23.81 -14.95 -3.53
CA ALA A 310 -25.15 -14.50 -3.21
C ALA A 310 -25.41 -13.11 -3.80
N GLU A 311 -26.58 -12.86 -4.36
CA GLU A 311 -26.95 -11.52 -4.81
C GLU A 311 -27.40 -10.63 -3.66
N SER A 312 -27.95 -11.24 -2.62
CA SER A 312 -28.52 -10.56 -1.45
C SER A 312 -28.29 -11.37 -0.16
N PRO A 313 -28.38 -10.73 1.02
CA PRO A 313 -28.31 -11.45 2.31
C PRO A 313 -29.40 -12.51 2.51
N ALA A 314 -30.54 -12.41 1.81
CA ALA A 314 -31.61 -13.38 1.88
C ALA A 314 -31.19 -14.75 1.29
N ASP A 315 -30.41 -14.72 0.19
CA ASP A 315 -29.92 -15.92 -0.50
C ASP A 315 -28.98 -16.76 0.36
N LEU A 316 -28.35 -16.13 1.37
CA LEU A 316 -27.43 -16.81 2.29
C LEU A 316 -28.13 -17.67 3.34
N LYS A 317 -29.45 -17.62 3.43
CA LYS A 317 -30.28 -18.41 4.38
C LYS A 317 -30.71 -19.76 3.80
N ASP A 318 -30.55 -19.96 2.51
CA ASP A 318 -30.89 -21.23 1.87
C ASP A 318 -29.84 -22.30 2.20
N ALA A 319 -30.22 -23.25 3.04
CA ALA A 319 -29.35 -24.37 3.44
C ALA A 319 -29.20 -25.44 2.36
N PHE A 320 -30.14 -25.53 1.40
CA PHE A 320 -30.14 -26.55 0.35
C PHE A 320 -29.34 -26.12 -0.88
N ASN A 321 -29.23 -24.81 -1.11
CA ASN A 321 -28.44 -24.26 -2.22
C ASN A 321 -27.49 -23.18 -1.67
N PRO A 322 -26.35 -23.59 -1.07
CA PRO A 322 -25.45 -22.66 -0.41
C PRO A 322 -24.85 -21.68 -1.42
N LYS A 323 -25.00 -20.39 -1.13
CA LYS A 323 -24.35 -19.31 -1.88
C LYS A 323 -23.29 -18.64 -1.03
N ALA A 324 -22.23 -18.16 -1.69
CA ALA A 324 -21.09 -17.58 -1.00
C ALA A 324 -21.32 -16.12 -0.62
N GLN A 325 -21.01 -15.78 0.62
CA GLN A 325 -20.84 -14.39 1.06
C GLN A 325 -19.46 -13.90 0.60
N LEU A 326 -19.40 -12.73 -0.05
CA LEU A 326 -18.16 -12.19 -0.62
C LEU A 326 -17.56 -11.10 0.27
N VAL A 327 -16.25 -11.17 0.47
CA VAL A 327 -15.45 -10.17 1.21
C VAL A 327 -14.24 -9.79 0.37
N LEU A 328 -14.10 -8.51 0.06
CA LEU A 328 -12.91 -7.93 -0.57
C LEU A 328 -12.15 -7.12 0.46
N VAL A 329 -10.88 -7.41 0.61
CA VAL A 329 -10.00 -6.75 1.59
C VAL A 329 -8.73 -6.28 0.89
N GLY A 330 -8.37 -5.00 1.05
CA GLY A 330 -7.18 -4.44 0.44
C GLY A 330 -6.68 -3.19 1.15
N ALA A 331 -5.48 -2.73 0.77
CA ALA A 331 -4.94 -1.46 1.21
C ALA A 331 -5.31 -0.32 0.25
N THR A 332 -5.57 -0.66 -1.00
CA THR A 332 -6.05 0.23 -2.06
C THR A 332 -7.11 -0.51 -2.85
N PHE A 333 -7.96 0.19 -3.61
CA PHE A 333 -8.88 -0.45 -4.55
C PHE A 333 -8.80 0.23 -5.90
N PRO A 334 -8.53 -0.53 -6.98
CA PRO A 334 -8.61 -0.03 -8.34
C PRO A 334 -10.07 0.28 -8.71
N GLU A 335 -10.29 1.13 -9.71
CA GLU A 335 -11.62 1.51 -10.19
C GLU A 335 -12.50 0.31 -10.58
N GLY A 336 -11.89 -0.79 -11.03
CA GLY A 336 -12.57 -2.04 -11.39
C GLY A 336 -13.22 -2.80 -10.24
N ALA A 337 -12.84 -2.55 -8.97
CA ALA A 337 -13.39 -3.29 -7.83
C ALA A 337 -14.90 -3.09 -7.66
N GLY A 338 -15.40 -1.87 -7.88
CA GLY A 338 -16.83 -1.57 -7.87
C GLY A 338 -17.58 -2.25 -9.03
N GLN A 339 -16.97 -2.31 -10.21
CA GLN A 339 -17.54 -2.98 -11.38
C GLN A 339 -17.62 -4.50 -11.17
N LEU A 340 -16.59 -5.11 -10.58
CA LEU A 340 -16.60 -6.53 -10.24
C LEU A 340 -17.72 -6.85 -9.24
N LEU A 341 -17.85 -6.06 -8.18
CA LEU A 341 -18.91 -6.24 -7.19
C LEU A 341 -20.31 -6.09 -7.81
N SER A 342 -20.51 -5.13 -8.69
CA SER A 342 -21.80 -4.93 -9.36
C SER A 342 -22.20 -6.08 -10.30
N LYS A 343 -21.24 -6.89 -10.78
CA LYS A 343 -21.52 -8.09 -11.58
C LYS A 343 -22.03 -9.25 -10.72
N VAL A 344 -21.61 -9.36 -9.46
CA VAL A 344 -21.84 -10.54 -8.62
C VAL A 344 -22.81 -10.30 -7.46
N ALA A 345 -23.04 -9.06 -7.06
CA ALA A 345 -23.90 -8.72 -5.92
C ALA A 345 -24.68 -7.42 -6.17
N ARG A 346 -25.88 -7.33 -5.60
CA ARG A 346 -26.67 -6.09 -5.66
C ARG A 346 -26.00 -4.98 -4.85
N PRO A 347 -25.99 -3.73 -5.30
CA PRO A 347 -25.35 -2.61 -4.59
C PRO A 347 -25.78 -2.51 -3.11
N ASN A 348 -27.07 -2.72 -2.83
CA ASN A 348 -27.62 -2.67 -1.47
C ASN A 348 -27.18 -3.85 -0.57
N ALA A 349 -26.61 -4.91 -1.13
CA ALA A 349 -26.09 -6.07 -0.38
C ALA A 349 -24.64 -5.85 0.07
N VAL A 350 -23.94 -4.86 -0.46
CA VAL A 350 -22.54 -4.56 -0.18
C VAL A 350 -22.42 -3.45 0.87
N THR A 351 -21.57 -3.65 1.85
CA THR A 351 -21.16 -2.63 2.83
C THR A 351 -19.73 -2.23 2.54
N THR A 352 -19.51 -0.96 2.26
CA THR A 352 -18.14 -0.42 2.07
C THR A 352 -17.63 0.12 3.40
N ILE A 353 -16.45 -0.31 3.78
CA ILE A 353 -15.73 0.11 4.99
C ILE A 353 -14.41 0.70 4.56
N THR A 354 -14.22 1.98 4.84
CA THR A 354 -12.98 2.70 4.55
C THR A 354 -12.38 3.24 5.83
N SER A 355 -11.09 3.00 6.03
CA SER A 355 -10.37 3.65 7.12
C SER A 355 -10.28 5.15 6.88
N SER A 356 -10.47 5.95 7.91
CA SER A 356 -10.31 7.42 7.85
C SER A 356 -8.90 7.88 7.47
N ARG A 357 -7.93 6.97 7.49
CA ARG A 357 -6.53 7.21 7.16
C ARG A 357 -6.05 6.42 5.95
N LEU A 358 -7.00 5.89 5.20
CA LEU A 358 -6.70 5.18 3.96
C LEU A 358 -5.82 6.05 3.06
N HIS A 359 -4.76 5.47 2.51
CA HIS A 359 -3.77 6.13 1.63
C HIS A 359 -3.02 7.31 2.28
N CYS A 360 -3.11 7.47 3.60
CA CYS A 360 -2.32 8.48 4.31
C CYS A 360 -0.92 7.96 4.65
N ILE A 361 0.02 8.89 4.74
CA ILE A 361 1.34 8.59 5.28
C ILE A 361 1.20 8.17 6.75
N MET A 362 1.84 7.07 7.12
CA MET A 362 1.75 6.50 8.47
C MET A 362 2.37 7.43 9.51
N PRO A 363 1.57 7.99 10.47
CA PRO A 363 2.04 9.00 11.39
C PRO A 363 2.94 8.46 12.52
N HIS A 364 3.00 7.16 12.71
CA HIS A 364 3.80 6.47 13.71
C HIS A 364 5.10 5.88 13.16
N VAL A 365 5.36 6.04 11.85
CA VAL A 365 6.54 5.57 11.14
C VAL A 365 7.38 6.75 10.68
N ARG A 366 8.67 6.74 11.03
CA ARG A 366 9.61 7.74 10.49
C ARG A 366 9.95 7.38 9.05
N GLN A 367 9.92 8.38 8.15
CA GLN A 367 10.19 8.16 6.73
C GLN A 367 11.22 9.17 6.24
N THR A 368 12.39 8.68 5.85
CA THR A 368 13.53 9.50 5.41
C THR A 368 13.75 9.31 3.90
N PHE A 369 13.91 10.42 3.20
CA PHE A 369 14.21 10.45 1.77
C PHE A 369 15.59 11.05 1.57
N MET A 370 16.44 10.36 0.80
CA MET A 370 17.83 10.74 0.58
C MET A 370 18.10 10.90 -0.92
N ARG A 371 18.53 12.09 -1.35
CA ARG A 371 18.86 12.38 -2.75
C ARG A 371 20.31 12.00 -3.03
N LEU A 372 20.53 10.82 -3.61
CA LEU A 372 21.85 10.22 -3.82
C LEU A 372 22.23 10.17 -5.32
N LYS A 373 23.55 9.99 -5.60
CA LYS A 373 24.01 9.46 -6.89
C LYS A 373 23.85 7.94 -6.90
N GLY A 374 23.69 7.35 -8.09
CA GLY A 374 23.59 5.89 -8.21
C GLY A 374 24.75 5.13 -7.57
N VAL A 375 25.97 5.64 -7.74
CA VAL A 375 27.21 5.06 -7.16
C VAL A 375 27.27 5.17 -5.62
N GLU A 376 26.58 6.13 -5.02
CA GLU A 376 26.59 6.36 -3.58
C GLU A 376 25.63 5.40 -2.83
N LYS A 377 24.66 4.79 -3.55
CA LYS A 377 23.63 3.91 -2.95
C LYS A 377 24.21 2.75 -2.16
N VAL A 378 25.23 2.10 -2.69
CA VAL A 378 25.86 0.94 -2.06
C VAL A 378 26.54 1.34 -0.76
N THR A 379 27.36 2.39 -0.81
CA THR A 379 28.09 2.88 0.37
C THR A 379 27.12 3.28 1.47
N GLU A 380 26.06 4.00 1.10
CA GLU A 380 25.03 4.43 2.05
C GLU A 380 24.28 3.24 2.65
N LEU A 381 23.88 2.26 1.83
CA LEU A 381 23.23 1.04 2.34
C LEU A 381 24.13 0.28 3.31
N VAL A 382 25.38 0.03 2.94
CA VAL A 382 26.36 -0.68 3.81
C VAL A 382 26.55 0.06 5.13
N GLN A 383 26.60 1.39 5.10
CA GLN A 383 26.71 2.20 6.31
C GLN A 383 25.46 2.07 7.19
N ILE A 384 24.25 2.16 6.61
CA ILE A 384 22.98 1.98 7.33
C ILE A 384 22.92 0.59 7.98
N LEU A 385 23.25 -0.47 7.24
CA LEU A 385 23.20 -1.85 7.74
C LEU A 385 24.22 -2.09 8.86
N LYS A 386 25.44 -1.55 8.74
CA LYS A 386 26.45 -1.64 9.80
C LYS A 386 26.08 -0.85 11.05
N GLN A 387 25.42 0.30 10.90
CA GLN A 387 24.90 1.06 12.05
C GLN A 387 23.78 0.30 12.75
N HIS A 388 22.88 -0.32 11.98
CA HIS A 388 21.81 -1.14 12.50
C HIS A 388 22.37 -2.35 13.25
N ASP A 389 23.33 -3.10 12.70
CA ASP A 389 23.99 -4.23 13.36
C ASP A 389 24.65 -3.85 14.71
N LYS A 390 25.30 -2.67 14.78
CA LYS A 390 25.85 -2.16 16.03
C LYS A 390 24.79 -1.86 17.09
N ALA A 391 23.66 -1.27 16.67
CA ALA A 391 22.54 -1.00 17.56
C ALA A 391 21.90 -2.32 18.06
N THR A 392 21.84 -3.34 17.21
CA THR A 392 21.36 -4.68 17.48
C THR A 392 22.16 -5.37 18.59
N ARG A 393 23.48 -5.28 18.56
CA ARG A 393 24.35 -5.88 19.57
C ARG A 393 24.20 -5.23 20.94
N ALA A 394 23.60 -4.05 21.02
CA ALA A 394 23.36 -3.30 22.24
C ALA A 394 21.97 -3.53 22.87
N GLY A 395 21.05 -4.22 22.16
CA GLY A 395 19.67 -4.46 22.63
C GLY A 395 18.84 -5.31 21.68
N PRO A 396 17.56 -5.56 21.98
CA PRO A 396 16.67 -6.30 21.08
C PRO A 396 16.49 -5.53 19.77
N SER A 397 16.92 -6.11 18.67
CA SER A 397 16.86 -5.52 17.34
C SER A 397 15.74 -6.10 16.50
N GLY A 398 15.19 -5.26 15.65
CA GLY A 398 14.26 -5.66 14.61
C GLY A 398 14.95 -6.06 13.31
N ALA A 399 14.23 -6.75 12.44
CA ALA A 399 14.73 -7.13 11.13
C ALA A 399 14.69 -5.97 10.13
N VAL A 400 15.48 -6.10 9.05
CA VAL A 400 15.61 -5.12 7.96
C VAL A 400 15.11 -5.70 6.65
N LEU A 401 14.23 -4.99 5.95
CA LEU A 401 13.85 -5.30 4.57
C LEU A 401 14.49 -4.30 3.61
N VAL A 402 15.18 -4.80 2.58
CA VAL A 402 15.77 -3.98 1.53
C VAL A 402 15.07 -4.28 0.22
N PHE A 403 14.32 -3.31 -0.31
CA PHE A 403 13.57 -3.44 -1.55
C PHE A 403 14.37 -3.01 -2.77
N CYS A 404 14.41 -3.90 -3.76
CA CYS A 404 14.96 -3.68 -5.09
C CYS A 404 13.85 -3.83 -6.15
N ASN A 405 13.94 -3.08 -7.25
CA ASN A 405 12.96 -3.15 -8.34
C ASN A 405 13.16 -4.35 -9.28
N SER A 406 14.31 -5.04 -9.22
CA SER A 406 14.58 -6.20 -10.06
C SER A 406 15.29 -7.34 -9.31
N SER A 407 15.07 -8.57 -9.78
CA SER A 407 15.78 -9.76 -9.30
C SER A 407 17.30 -9.66 -9.53
N THR A 408 17.70 -9.03 -10.61
CA THR A 408 19.12 -8.79 -10.94
C THR A 408 19.77 -7.90 -9.89
N THR A 409 19.10 -6.82 -9.48
CA THR A 409 19.59 -5.92 -8.43
C THR A 409 19.69 -6.66 -7.08
N VAL A 410 18.71 -7.52 -6.72
CA VAL A 410 18.74 -8.34 -5.51
C VAL A 410 19.99 -9.24 -5.50
N ASN A 411 20.25 -9.94 -6.61
CA ASN A 411 21.40 -10.85 -6.69
C ASN A 411 22.72 -10.08 -6.63
N TRP A 412 22.86 -9.03 -7.42
CA TRP A 412 24.06 -8.19 -7.45
C TRP A 412 24.36 -7.57 -6.08
N LEU A 413 23.34 -7.00 -5.44
CA LEU A 413 23.49 -6.39 -4.12
C LEU A 413 23.86 -7.44 -3.07
N GLY A 414 23.31 -8.65 -3.18
CA GLY A 414 23.68 -9.74 -2.30
C GLY A 414 25.17 -10.09 -2.40
N TYR A 415 25.78 -10.19 -3.59
CA TYR A 415 27.22 -10.40 -3.72
C TYR A 415 28.02 -9.29 -3.06
N ILE A 416 27.59 -8.04 -3.18
CA ILE A 416 28.25 -6.92 -2.50
C ILE A 416 28.17 -7.03 -0.98
N LEU A 417 27.02 -7.46 -0.44
CA LEU A 417 26.89 -7.65 1.00
C LEU A 417 27.72 -8.84 1.50
N ASP A 418 27.88 -9.90 0.69
CA ASP A 418 28.79 -11.02 0.97
C ASP A 418 30.25 -10.52 1.08
N ASP A 419 30.71 -9.69 0.12
CA ASP A 419 32.06 -9.08 0.15
C ASP A 419 32.27 -8.22 1.42
N HIS A 420 31.22 -7.54 1.86
CA HIS A 420 31.25 -6.77 3.11
C HIS A 420 31.02 -7.59 4.39
N LYS A 421 30.87 -8.93 4.28
CA LYS A 421 30.60 -9.87 5.36
C LYS A 421 29.35 -9.49 6.16
N ILE A 422 28.30 -9.02 5.48
CA ILE A 422 26.99 -8.70 6.06
C ILE A 422 26.05 -9.87 5.81
N PRO A 423 25.67 -10.66 6.84
CA PRO A 423 24.78 -11.79 6.69
C PRO A 423 23.38 -11.32 6.24
N HIS A 424 22.84 -11.98 5.21
CA HIS A 424 21.54 -11.62 4.65
C HIS A 424 20.87 -12.79 3.94
N LEU A 425 19.57 -12.68 3.72
CA LEU A 425 18.77 -13.55 2.85
C LEU A 425 18.38 -12.81 1.57
N ARG A 426 18.14 -13.56 0.50
CA ARG A 426 17.67 -13.04 -0.79
C ARG A 426 16.35 -13.69 -1.15
N LEU A 427 15.31 -12.90 -1.49
CA LEU A 427 13.98 -13.38 -1.85
C LEU A 427 13.48 -12.65 -3.10
N GLN A 428 13.27 -13.38 -4.19
CA GLN A 428 12.82 -12.81 -5.46
C GLN A 428 11.96 -13.80 -6.27
N GLY A 429 11.12 -13.26 -7.18
CA GLY A 429 10.08 -14.02 -7.87
C GLY A 429 10.58 -15.13 -8.80
N GLN A 430 11.80 -15.04 -9.31
CA GLN A 430 12.39 -16.05 -10.22
C GLN A 430 12.89 -17.31 -9.49
N MET A 431 12.99 -17.27 -8.16
CA MET A 431 13.41 -18.44 -7.37
C MET A 431 12.33 -19.52 -7.37
N PRO A 432 12.72 -20.81 -7.32
CA PRO A 432 11.77 -21.91 -7.11
C PRO A 432 10.95 -21.71 -5.83
N ALA A 433 9.65 -22.03 -5.90
CA ALA A 433 8.71 -21.80 -4.78
C ALA A 433 9.14 -22.46 -3.46
N ALA A 434 9.72 -23.67 -3.52
CA ALA A 434 10.21 -24.37 -2.34
C ALA A 434 11.38 -23.64 -1.66
N MET A 435 12.27 -23.05 -2.47
CA MET A 435 13.41 -22.27 -1.95
C MET A 435 12.90 -20.97 -1.31
N ARG A 436 11.95 -20.28 -1.92
CA ARG A 436 11.35 -19.06 -1.37
C ARG A 436 10.71 -19.31 -0.01
N ALA A 437 9.95 -20.41 0.13
CA ALA A 437 9.33 -20.79 1.40
C ALA A 437 10.37 -21.02 2.50
N GLY A 438 11.48 -21.73 2.20
CA GLY A 438 12.56 -21.95 3.16
C GLY A 438 13.25 -20.66 3.61
N ILE A 439 13.55 -19.77 2.64
CA ILE A 439 14.15 -18.45 2.93
C ILE A 439 13.21 -17.62 3.80
N PHE A 440 11.92 -17.61 3.47
CA PHE A 440 10.92 -16.85 4.20
C PHE A 440 10.75 -17.34 5.65
N GLN A 441 10.66 -18.66 5.85
CA GLN A 441 10.61 -19.26 7.19
C GLN A 441 11.88 -18.97 8.00
N GLY A 442 13.05 -19.02 7.35
CA GLY A 442 14.32 -18.63 7.96
C GLY A 442 14.31 -17.19 8.46
N PHE A 443 13.85 -16.27 7.61
CA PHE A 443 13.70 -14.86 7.99
C PHE A 443 12.72 -14.66 9.16
N GLN A 444 11.56 -15.31 9.13
CA GLN A 444 10.58 -15.21 10.23
C GLN A 444 11.12 -15.75 11.56
N LYS A 445 11.88 -16.86 11.51
CA LYS A 445 12.51 -17.47 12.69
C LYS A 445 13.74 -16.70 13.19
N GLY A 446 14.20 -15.68 12.44
CA GLY A 446 15.37 -14.89 12.82
C GLY A 446 16.71 -15.58 12.54
N SER A 447 16.77 -16.47 11.54
CA SER A 447 18.06 -17.05 11.11
C SER A 447 19.00 -15.97 10.55
N GLN A 448 18.43 -14.93 9.94
CA GLN A 448 19.11 -13.71 9.51
C GLN A 448 18.16 -12.53 9.69
N ASP A 449 18.70 -11.37 10.01
CA ASP A 449 17.93 -10.16 10.25
C ASP A 449 17.78 -9.25 9.02
N ILE A 450 18.52 -9.52 7.94
CA ILE A 450 18.46 -8.74 6.71
C ILE A 450 17.88 -9.57 5.57
N LEU A 451 16.85 -9.06 4.89
CA LEU A 451 16.26 -9.66 3.71
C LEU A 451 16.28 -8.70 2.54
N LEU A 452 16.99 -9.05 1.46
CA LEU A 452 16.91 -8.38 0.15
C LEU A 452 15.76 -8.97 -0.64
N CYS A 453 14.84 -8.14 -1.15
CA CYS A 453 13.66 -8.66 -1.87
C CYS A 453 13.16 -7.73 -2.99
N THR A 454 12.36 -8.31 -3.90
CA THR A 454 11.51 -7.55 -4.83
C THR A 454 10.08 -7.48 -4.29
N ASP A 455 9.24 -6.59 -4.87
CA ASP A 455 7.86 -6.41 -4.43
C ASP A 455 7.02 -7.69 -4.51
N ILE A 456 7.18 -8.48 -5.57
CA ILE A 456 6.43 -9.73 -5.76
C ILE A 456 6.73 -10.72 -4.64
N ALA A 457 8.00 -10.83 -4.26
CA ALA A 457 8.43 -11.78 -3.24
C ALA A 457 8.15 -11.31 -1.82
N SER A 458 7.95 -10.01 -1.61
CA SER A 458 7.70 -9.40 -0.30
C SER A 458 6.21 -9.23 0.02
N ARG A 459 5.32 -9.35 -0.97
CA ARG A 459 3.87 -9.29 -0.74
C ARG A 459 3.46 -10.41 0.21
N GLY A 460 2.65 -10.08 1.19
CA GLY A 460 2.21 -11.02 2.20
C GLY A 460 3.21 -11.34 3.32
N LEU A 461 4.40 -10.71 3.37
CA LEU A 461 5.34 -10.92 4.47
C LEU A 461 4.75 -10.49 5.82
N ASP A 462 4.63 -11.43 6.77
CA ASP A 462 4.49 -11.05 8.17
C ASP A 462 5.78 -10.39 8.63
N SER A 463 5.65 -9.14 8.98
CA SER A 463 6.79 -8.27 9.22
C SER A 463 6.72 -7.60 10.60
N THR A 464 6.06 -8.25 11.58
CA THR A 464 5.98 -7.72 12.97
C THR A 464 7.37 -7.56 13.60
N ARG A 465 8.37 -8.34 13.14
CA ARG A 465 9.79 -8.20 13.51
C ARG A 465 10.50 -7.05 12.79
N VAL A 466 9.97 -6.54 11.68
CA VAL A 466 10.67 -5.55 10.84
C VAL A 466 10.65 -4.19 11.50
N GLU A 467 11.82 -3.62 11.71
CA GLU A 467 12.05 -2.29 12.27
C GLU A 467 12.42 -1.29 11.17
N LEU A 468 13.17 -1.75 10.16
CA LEU A 468 13.69 -0.89 9.11
C LEU A 468 13.32 -1.42 7.72
N VAL A 469 12.76 -0.55 6.91
CA VAL A 469 12.59 -0.74 5.46
C VAL A 469 13.54 0.21 4.73
N VAL A 470 14.34 -0.32 3.81
CA VAL A 470 15.17 0.47 2.91
C VAL A 470 14.67 0.29 1.48
N ASN A 471 14.14 1.32 0.87
CA ASN A 471 13.88 1.35 -0.57
C ASN A 471 15.21 1.66 -1.27
N TYR A 472 16.02 0.63 -1.53
CA TYR A 472 17.27 0.74 -2.27
C TYR A 472 17.00 1.25 -3.68
N ASP A 473 16.00 0.71 -4.36
CA ASP A 473 15.40 1.31 -5.53
C ASP A 473 14.07 1.94 -5.15
N PHE A 474 13.88 3.21 -5.55
CA PHE A 474 12.61 3.90 -5.29
C PHE A 474 11.47 3.19 -6.02
N PRO A 475 10.30 3.01 -5.37
CA PRO A 475 9.15 2.34 -5.99
C PRO A 475 8.62 3.11 -7.20
N PHE A 476 8.06 2.40 -8.18
CA PHE A 476 7.54 3.01 -9.40
C PHE A 476 6.23 3.77 -9.19
N THR A 477 5.42 3.33 -8.23
CA THR A 477 4.11 3.91 -7.94
C THR A 477 3.97 4.31 -6.48
N LEU A 478 2.99 5.19 -6.17
CA LEU A 478 2.63 5.53 -4.80
C LEU A 478 2.00 4.34 -4.07
N GLN A 479 1.33 3.46 -4.79
CA GLN A 479 0.78 2.22 -4.26
C GLN A 479 1.89 1.30 -3.74
N ASP A 480 2.91 1.03 -4.56
CA ASP A 480 4.07 0.24 -4.14
C ASP A 480 4.77 0.87 -2.94
N TYR A 481 4.86 2.22 -2.92
CA TYR A 481 5.42 2.92 -1.77
C TYR A 481 4.67 2.62 -0.46
N ILE A 482 3.33 2.68 -0.48
CA ILE A 482 2.50 2.36 0.69
C ILE A 482 2.68 0.89 1.11
N HIS A 483 2.69 -0.04 0.15
CA HIS A 483 2.86 -1.46 0.42
C HIS A 483 4.22 -1.77 1.05
N ARG A 484 5.31 -1.18 0.55
CA ARG A 484 6.65 -1.32 1.13
C ARG A 484 6.73 -0.67 2.50
N ALA A 485 6.28 0.57 2.64
CA ALA A 485 6.26 1.28 3.90
C ALA A 485 5.41 0.57 4.96
N GLY A 486 4.30 -0.06 4.55
CA GLY A 486 3.43 -0.86 5.40
C GLY A 486 4.04 -2.17 5.93
N ARG A 487 5.31 -2.47 5.62
CA ARG A 487 6.04 -3.60 6.23
C ARG A 487 6.56 -3.27 7.62
N VAL A 488 6.57 -2.01 8.04
CA VAL A 488 6.94 -1.57 9.39
C VAL A 488 5.76 -0.92 10.12
N GLY A 489 5.84 -0.82 11.44
CA GLY A 489 4.84 -0.16 12.27
C GLY A 489 3.48 -0.88 12.31
N ARG A 490 3.46 -2.20 12.18
CA ARG A 490 2.24 -3.01 12.24
C ARG A 490 1.70 -3.13 13.65
N VAL A 491 0.40 -3.44 13.77
CA VAL A 491 -0.19 -3.85 15.04
C VAL A 491 0.54 -5.09 15.55
N GLY A 492 0.99 -5.05 16.81
CA GLY A 492 1.82 -6.12 17.40
C GLY A 492 3.33 -5.93 17.24
N SER A 493 3.81 -4.97 16.43
CA SER A 493 5.24 -4.63 16.37
C SER A 493 5.72 -4.06 17.71
N ARG A 494 6.83 -4.60 18.22
CA ARG A 494 7.43 -4.18 19.51
C ARG A 494 8.28 -2.92 19.38
N VAL A 495 8.76 -2.63 18.18
CA VAL A 495 9.67 -1.52 17.87
C VAL A 495 9.02 -0.54 16.89
N PRO A 496 9.33 0.75 17.03
CA PRO A 496 8.86 1.75 16.10
C PRO A 496 9.51 1.58 14.73
N GLY A 497 8.69 1.61 13.66
CA GLY A 497 9.15 1.44 12.29
C GLY A 497 9.88 2.66 11.72
N THR A 498 10.85 2.40 10.84
CA THR A 498 11.55 3.41 10.05
C THR A 498 11.58 3.00 8.57
N VAL A 499 11.40 3.95 7.66
CA VAL A 499 11.54 3.76 6.21
C VAL A 499 12.60 4.71 5.70
N ILE A 500 13.60 4.21 4.97
CA ILE A 500 14.61 5.01 4.29
C ILE A 500 14.48 4.78 2.79
N SER A 501 14.38 5.85 2.01
CA SER A 501 14.17 5.77 0.57
C SER A 501 15.29 6.50 -0.20
N PHE A 502 15.99 5.79 -1.08
CA PHE A 502 17.01 6.36 -1.95
C PHE A 502 16.35 6.91 -3.22
N VAL A 503 16.60 8.19 -3.49
CA VAL A 503 16.04 8.94 -4.62
C VAL A 503 17.18 9.26 -5.57
N THR A 504 17.24 8.56 -6.71
CA THR A 504 18.36 8.70 -7.65
C THR A 504 17.97 9.33 -8.99
N HIS A 505 16.75 9.10 -9.44
CA HIS A 505 16.28 9.55 -10.74
C HIS A 505 15.39 10.79 -10.64
N PRO A 506 15.36 11.66 -11.67
CA PRO A 506 14.48 12.84 -11.67
C PRO A 506 12.98 12.52 -11.63
N TRP A 507 12.55 11.36 -12.15
CA TRP A 507 11.14 10.91 -12.09
C TRP A 507 10.73 10.48 -10.69
N ASP A 508 11.63 9.89 -9.87
CA ASP A 508 11.36 9.57 -8.46
C ASP A 508 10.97 10.84 -7.68
N VAL A 509 11.64 11.97 -8.01
CA VAL A 509 11.40 13.25 -7.33
C VAL A 509 9.93 13.68 -7.42
N SER A 510 9.26 13.39 -8.52
CA SER A 510 7.84 13.75 -8.68
C SER A 510 6.94 12.97 -7.71
N LEU A 511 7.24 11.71 -7.44
CA LEU A 511 6.54 10.89 -6.43
C LEU A 511 6.88 11.38 -5.01
N VAL A 512 8.16 11.65 -4.73
CA VAL A 512 8.61 12.21 -3.43
C VAL A 512 7.90 13.52 -3.12
N GLN A 513 7.74 14.41 -4.10
CA GLN A 513 7.01 15.66 -3.92
C GLN A 513 5.53 15.46 -3.57
N LYS A 514 4.88 14.45 -4.19
CA LYS A 514 3.50 14.08 -3.85
C LYS A 514 3.40 13.54 -2.43
N ILE A 515 4.34 12.67 -2.02
CA ILE A 515 4.41 12.11 -0.67
C ILE A 515 4.63 13.22 0.36
N GLU A 516 5.61 14.08 0.14
CA GLU A 516 5.93 15.19 1.03
C GLU A 516 4.74 16.14 1.19
N LEU A 517 4.07 16.49 0.08
CA LEU A 517 2.92 17.38 0.10
C LEU A 517 1.74 16.78 0.87
N ALA A 518 1.48 15.47 0.67
CA ALA A 518 0.44 14.75 1.40
C ALA A 518 0.72 14.74 2.91
N ALA A 519 1.97 14.47 3.31
CA ALA A 519 2.40 14.51 4.70
C ALA A 519 2.22 15.90 5.32
N ARG A 520 2.71 16.96 4.65
CA ARG A 520 2.59 18.36 5.11
C ARG A 520 1.14 18.82 5.27
N ARG A 521 0.24 18.32 4.42
CA ARG A 521 -1.20 18.61 4.46
C ARG A 521 -1.99 17.64 5.30
N ARG A 522 -1.39 16.56 5.80
CA ARG A 522 -2.05 15.47 6.53
C ARG A 522 -3.24 14.92 5.77
N ARG A 523 -3.05 14.66 4.47
CA ARG A 523 -4.07 14.13 3.55
C ARG A 523 -3.60 12.84 2.89
N SER A 524 -4.55 12.13 2.29
CA SER A 524 -4.28 10.98 1.43
C SER A 524 -3.36 11.34 0.25
N LEU A 525 -2.60 10.36 -0.21
CA LEU A 525 -1.76 10.48 -1.40
C LEU A 525 -2.65 10.67 -2.64
N PRO A 526 -2.31 11.64 -3.52
CA PRO A 526 -3.12 11.92 -4.70
C PRO A 526 -3.05 10.78 -5.71
N GLY A 527 -4.18 10.46 -6.34
CA GLY A 527 -4.28 9.41 -7.37
C GLY A 527 -4.41 7.98 -6.82
N LEU A 528 -4.54 7.84 -5.49
CA LEU A 528 -4.92 6.59 -4.83
C LEU A 528 -6.34 6.66 -4.27
N GLU A 529 -7.05 7.76 -4.51
CA GLU A 529 -8.45 7.92 -4.10
C GLU A 529 -9.24 6.77 -4.72
N SER A 530 -9.77 5.90 -3.87
CA SER A 530 -10.63 4.82 -4.30
C SER A 530 -11.87 5.43 -4.95
N SER A 531 -12.24 4.97 -6.14
CA SER A 531 -13.49 5.29 -6.82
C SER A 531 -14.72 4.74 -6.07
N VAL A 532 -14.53 4.15 -4.91
CA VAL A 532 -15.60 3.73 -4.01
C VAL A 532 -16.15 4.98 -3.32
N ARG A 533 -16.89 5.80 -4.07
CA ARG A 533 -17.77 6.80 -3.49
C ARG A 533 -18.91 6.04 -2.82
N GLU A 534 -19.15 6.34 -1.53
CA GLU A 534 -20.43 6.01 -0.92
C GLU A 534 -21.55 6.53 -1.86
N PRO A 535 -22.58 5.72 -2.16
CA PRO A 535 -23.74 6.23 -2.87
C PRO A 535 -24.26 7.43 -2.07
N SER A 536 -24.34 8.58 -2.74
CA SER A 536 -24.86 9.81 -2.14
C SER A 536 -26.24 9.52 -1.52
N PRO A 537 -26.54 9.98 -0.29
CA PRO A 537 -27.84 9.76 0.34
C PRO A 537 -29.00 10.56 -0.31
N GLN A 538 -28.84 10.98 -1.55
CA GLN A 538 -29.87 11.68 -2.35
C GLN A 538 -30.27 10.82 -3.53
N GLN A 539 -30.99 9.74 -3.28
CA GLN A 539 -32.00 9.11 -4.17
C GLN A 539 -32.53 7.88 -3.43
N ALA A 540 -33.34 8.13 -2.41
CA ALA A 540 -34.31 7.20 -1.87
C ALA A 540 -35.66 7.93 -1.85
#